data_6167fdfbbab68e8a8b7c048ed7b466f8
#
_entry.id   6167fdfbbab68e8a8b7c048ed7b466f8
#
_cell.length_a   1.000
_cell.length_b   1.000
_cell.length_c   1.000
_cell.angle_alpha   90.00
_cell.angle_beta   90.00
_cell.angle_gamma   90.00
#
_symmetry.space_group_name_H-M   'P 1'
#
loop_
_entity.id
_entity.type
_entity.pdbx_description
1 polymer ?
#
loop_
_entity_poly.entity_id
_entity_poly.type
_entity_poly.pdbx_seq_one_letter_code
_entity_poly.pdbx_strand_id
1 'polypeptide(L)'
;VIRSMTGYGRAEKTIDGREITVEMRAVNNRYLDLNVKLPRVYGFAEDAVKSLIKANVNRGKLDLFITVNVTADTSLQISLNKPVLEGYLAALRSIAADYGVRDDISVTALSRMPDVFVVEKQEEDEQKLTDDILSVVREALAKFNAMREKEGAAMEADLRSRAKTVLSLVEKVEARSPVTLAEYRARLTEKMQEVLGQTNIDEGRILQEAAIYADKIAVDEETVRLRSHLDQLDQMLTSGGPIGRKLDFLLQEFNRESNTIGSKGNDLEQARTVVELKAELEKIREQTQNIE
;
A
#
# COMPACT_ATOMS: atom_id res chain seq x y z
N VAL A 1 12.25 -7.87 2.15
CA VAL A 1 11.65 -6.95 3.11
C VAL A 1 10.18 -6.80 2.78
N ILE A 2 9.31 -6.96 3.76
CA ILE A 2 7.88 -6.74 3.65
C ILE A 2 7.62 -5.24 3.71
N ARG A 3 6.71 -4.75 2.86
CA ARG A 3 6.30 -3.35 2.83
C ARG A 3 4.81 -3.20 3.06
N SER A 4 4.42 -2.15 3.79
CA SER A 4 3.02 -1.76 3.87
C SER A 4 2.54 -1.16 2.55
N MET A 5 1.25 -1.35 2.23
CA MET A 5 0.59 -0.63 1.12
C MET A 5 0.26 0.81 1.48
N THR A 6 0.22 1.16 2.77
CA THR A 6 0.05 2.54 3.24
C THR A 6 1.40 3.21 3.39
N GLY A 7 1.47 4.49 3.12
CA GLY A 7 2.70 5.25 3.26
C GLY A 7 2.52 6.73 2.99
N TYR A 8 3.47 7.50 3.48
CA TYR A 8 3.57 8.94 3.27
C TYR A 8 5.02 9.33 3.06
N GLY A 9 5.26 10.22 2.11
CA GLY A 9 6.57 10.81 1.87
C GLY A 9 6.43 12.26 1.42
N ARG A 10 7.25 13.16 1.97
CA ARG A 10 7.31 14.56 1.57
C ARG A 10 8.76 14.98 1.39
N ALA A 11 9.02 15.66 0.30
CA ALA A 11 10.28 16.35 0.06
C ALA A 11 10.00 17.74 -0.45
N GLU A 12 10.93 18.66 -0.11
CA GLU A 12 10.87 20.05 -0.50
C GLU A 12 12.28 20.51 -0.80
N LYS A 13 12.50 21.17 -1.92
CA LYS A 13 13.80 21.65 -2.34
C LYS A 13 13.68 22.91 -3.17
N THR A 14 14.56 23.85 -2.90
CA THR A 14 14.70 25.05 -3.72
C THR A 14 15.83 24.84 -4.75
N ILE A 15 15.49 24.88 -6.02
CA ILE A 15 16.41 24.71 -7.15
C ILE A 15 16.18 25.86 -8.13
N ASP A 16 17.25 26.61 -8.47
CA ASP A 16 17.23 27.71 -9.43
C ASP A 16 16.07 28.71 -9.20
N GLY A 17 15.84 29.08 -7.93
CA GLY A 17 14.79 30.02 -7.56
C GLY A 17 13.36 29.48 -7.64
N ARG A 18 13.20 28.17 -7.70
CA ARG A 18 11.92 27.47 -7.62
C ARG A 18 11.90 26.56 -6.40
N GLU A 19 10.90 26.72 -5.56
CA GLU A 19 10.61 25.83 -4.46
C GLU A 19 9.69 24.71 -4.98
N ILE A 20 10.23 23.51 -5.07
CA ILE A 20 9.52 22.32 -5.52
C ILE A 20 9.16 21.48 -4.28
N THR A 21 7.88 21.32 -4.04
CA THR A 21 7.34 20.44 -2.97
C THR A 21 6.66 19.25 -3.59
N VAL A 22 7.02 18.06 -3.14
CA VAL A 22 6.41 16.78 -3.54
C VAL A 22 5.84 16.10 -2.32
N GLU A 23 4.58 15.73 -2.37
CA GLU A 23 3.88 14.97 -1.34
C GLU A 23 3.27 13.72 -1.95
N MET A 24 3.56 12.58 -1.33
CA MET A 24 3.10 11.25 -1.76
C MET A 24 2.31 10.60 -0.65
N ARG A 25 1.13 10.07 -0.98
CA ARG A 25 0.28 9.29 -0.08
C ARG A 25 -0.21 8.04 -0.78
N ALA A 26 -0.13 6.91 -0.10
CA ALA A 26 -0.70 5.67 -0.60
C ALA A 26 -1.67 5.06 0.41
N VAL A 27 -2.72 4.44 -0.13
CA VAL A 27 -3.68 3.64 0.62
C VAL A 27 -3.82 2.28 -0.06
N ASN A 28 -4.30 1.29 0.69
CA ASN A 28 -4.53 -0.05 0.18
C ASN A 28 -5.44 -0.04 -1.05
N ASN A 29 -4.98 -0.67 -2.13
CA ASN A 29 -5.78 -0.95 -3.31
C ASN A 29 -5.27 -2.22 -4.00
N ARG A 30 -6.17 -2.96 -4.66
CA ARG A 30 -5.85 -4.23 -5.33
C ARG A 30 -4.85 -4.07 -6.48
N TYR A 31 -4.90 -2.94 -7.19
CA TYR A 31 -4.04 -2.60 -8.32
C TYR A 31 -3.33 -1.29 -8.04
N LEU A 32 -2.26 -1.01 -8.79
CA LEU A 32 -1.64 0.32 -8.77
C LEU A 32 -2.59 1.31 -9.47
N ASP A 33 -3.13 2.24 -8.69
CA ASP A 33 -3.90 3.39 -9.16
C ASP A 33 -3.07 4.64 -8.83
N LEU A 34 -2.48 5.25 -9.86
CA LEU A 34 -1.57 6.39 -9.72
C LEU A 34 -2.24 7.66 -10.20
N ASN A 35 -2.45 8.59 -9.30
CA ASN A 35 -2.97 9.92 -9.57
C ASN A 35 -1.86 10.97 -9.32
N VAL A 36 -1.41 11.63 -10.39
CA VAL A 36 -0.40 12.68 -10.34
C VAL A 36 -1.08 14.03 -10.52
N LYS A 37 -0.93 14.92 -9.56
CA LYS A 37 -1.38 16.31 -9.64
C LYS A 37 -0.17 17.22 -9.74
N LEU A 38 -0.01 17.81 -10.90
CA LEU A 38 1.07 18.70 -11.28
C LEU A 38 0.47 19.97 -11.89
N PRO A 39 1.02 21.17 -11.65
CA PRO A 39 0.57 22.39 -12.32
C PRO A 39 0.70 22.26 -13.83
N ARG A 40 -0.31 22.72 -14.58
CA ARG A 40 -0.42 22.51 -16.03
C ARG A 40 0.82 22.99 -16.82
N VAL A 41 1.49 24.00 -16.31
CA VAL A 41 2.71 24.55 -16.93
C VAL A 41 3.85 23.54 -16.99
N TYR A 42 3.89 22.59 -16.07
CA TYR A 42 4.91 21.53 -15.97
C TYR A 42 4.40 20.16 -16.46
N GLY A 43 3.29 20.15 -17.22
CA GLY A 43 2.67 18.91 -17.73
C GLY A 43 3.62 17.99 -18.53
N PHE A 44 4.67 18.57 -19.14
CA PHE A 44 5.72 17.83 -19.87
C PHE A 44 6.47 16.82 -18.98
N ALA A 45 6.56 17.05 -17.65
CA ALA A 45 7.22 16.13 -16.70
C ALA A 45 6.34 14.96 -16.22
N GLU A 46 5.02 14.97 -16.51
CA GLU A 46 4.06 14.01 -15.95
C GLU A 46 4.39 12.56 -16.28
N ASP A 47 4.74 12.28 -17.53
CA ASP A 47 5.02 10.89 -17.96
C ASP A 47 6.33 10.36 -17.36
N ALA A 48 7.33 11.21 -17.21
CA ALA A 48 8.59 10.84 -16.56
C ALA A 48 8.38 10.53 -15.07
N VAL A 49 7.55 11.35 -14.38
CA VAL A 49 7.17 11.12 -12.99
C VAL A 49 6.39 9.80 -12.85
N LYS A 50 5.39 9.57 -13.70
CA LYS A 50 4.61 8.32 -13.70
C LYS A 50 5.49 7.09 -13.92
N SER A 51 6.42 7.17 -14.83
CA SER A 51 7.36 6.09 -15.14
C SER A 51 8.26 5.76 -13.94
N LEU A 52 8.79 6.80 -13.28
CA LEU A 52 9.61 6.63 -12.07
C LEU A 52 8.84 5.94 -10.95
N ILE A 53 7.59 6.35 -10.71
CA ILE A 53 6.75 5.76 -9.65
C ILE A 53 6.40 4.30 -9.97
N LYS A 54 5.97 4.00 -11.21
CA LYS A 54 5.63 2.62 -11.64
C LYS A 54 6.80 1.65 -11.54
N ALA A 55 8.03 2.13 -11.67
CA ALA A 55 9.23 1.30 -11.50
C ALA A 55 9.50 0.93 -10.01
N ASN A 56 8.89 1.64 -9.05
CA ASN A 56 9.20 1.52 -7.62
C ASN A 56 8.01 1.08 -6.75
N VAL A 57 6.78 1.14 -7.27
CA VAL A 57 5.56 0.80 -6.55
C VAL A 57 4.70 -0.10 -7.43
N ASN A 58 4.33 -1.29 -6.92
CA ASN A 58 3.61 -2.30 -7.70
C ASN A 58 2.10 -2.31 -7.42
N ARG A 59 1.68 -1.83 -6.24
CA ARG A 59 0.29 -1.93 -5.77
C ARG A 59 -0.07 -0.75 -4.86
N GLY A 60 -1.38 -0.46 -4.76
CA GLY A 60 -1.92 0.61 -3.93
C GLY A 60 -2.49 1.75 -4.75
N LYS A 61 -3.35 2.55 -4.14
CA LYS A 61 -3.77 3.84 -4.69
C LYS A 61 -2.82 4.91 -4.18
N LEU A 62 -2.08 5.52 -5.09
CA LEU A 62 -1.05 6.52 -4.80
C LEU A 62 -1.47 7.87 -5.38
N ASP A 63 -1.65 8.84 -4.49
CA ASP A 63 -1.83 10.25 -4.84
C ASP A 63 -0.50 10.98 -4.68
N LEU A 64 -0.04 11.60 -5.76
CA LEU A 64 1.16 12.41 -5.82
C LEU A 64 0.78 13.86 -6.10
N PHE A 65 1.16 14.75 -5.21
CA PHE A 65 0.97 16.21 -5.35
C PHE A 65 2.31 16.88 -5.53
N ILE A 66 2.47 17.57 -6.63
CA ILE A 66 3.67 18.35 -6.94
C ILE A 66 3.28 19.81 -7.02
N THR A 67 3.93 20.65 -6.22
CA THR A 67 3.76 22.11 -6.24
C THR A 67 5.10 22.73 -6.57
N VAL A 68 5.08 23.72 -7.46
CA VAL A 68 6.26 24.50 -7.86
C VAL A 68 5.94 25.97 -7.66
N ASN A 69 6.59 26.58 -6.68
CA ASN A 69 6.50 28.01 -6.38
C ASN A 69 7.74 28.70 -6.89
N VAL A 70 7.59 29.72 -7.74
CA VAL A 70 8.70 30.52 -8.19
C VAL A 70 9.00 31.57 -7.11
N THR A 71 10.18 31.48 -6.48
CA THR A 71 10.61 32.33 -5.35
C THR A 71 11.57 33.45 -5.78
N ALA A 72 12.25 33.25 -6.91
CA ALA A 72 13.07 34.33 -7.48
C ALA A 72 12.24 35.12 -8.50
N ASP A 73 12.47 36.45 -8.57
CA ASP A 73 12.00 37.25 -9.69
C ASP A 73 12.53 36.57 -10.97
N THR A 74 11.68 35.80 -11.63
CA THR A 74 11.97 35.30 -12.96
C THR A 74 12.15 36.54 -13.79
N SER A 75 13.38 36.78 -14.18
CA SER A 75 13.79 38.00 -14.89
C SER A 75 12.92 38.13 -16.15
N LEU A 76 11.84 38.87 -16.01
CA LEU A 76 11.09 39.35 -17.16
C LEU A 76 12.10 40.17 -17.97
N GLN A 77 12.56 39.65 -19.09
CA GLN A 77 13.43 40.35 -19.98
C GLN A 77 12.54 41.25 -20.82
N ILE A 78 12.64 42.56 -20.53
CA ILE A 78 12.00 43.58 -21.36
C ILE A 78 12.95 43.87 -22.50
N SER A 79 12.59 43.45 -23.71
CA SER A 79 13.34 43.75 -24.93
C SER A 79 12.67 44.85 -25.74
N LEU A 80 13.49 45.56 -26.54
CA LEU A 80 13.02 46.61 -27.43
C LEU A 80 12.70 45.99 -28.81
N ASN A 81 11.45 46.13 -29.26
CA ASN A 81 11.08 45.77 -30.62
C ASN A 81 11.59 46.81 -31.62
N LYS A 82 12.86 46.68 -32.03
CA LYS A 82 13.53 47.62 -32.92
C LYS A 82 12.79 47.90 -34.23
N PRO A 83 12.29 46.87 -34.98
CA PRO A 83 11.55 47.13 -36.22
C PRO A 83 10.30 48.00 -36.02
N VAL A 84 9.53 47.75 -34.95
CA VAL A 84 8.32 48.53 -34.63
C VAL A 84 8.71 49.94 -34.22
N LEU A 85 9.72 50.13 -33.39
CA LEU A 85 10.21 51.43 -32.97
C LEU A 85 10.72 52.28 -34.17
N GLU A 86 11.50 51.69 -35.07
CA GLU A 86 12.00 52.34 -36.27
C GLU A 86 10.88 52.76 -37.20
N GLY A 87 9.83 51.94 -37.34
CA GLY A 87 8.60 52.29 -38.08
C GLY A 87 7.89 53.49 -37.50
N TYR A 88 7.71 53.53 -36.16
CA TYR A 88 7.13 54.72 -35.50
C TYR A 88 7.98 55.95 -35.67
N LEU A 89 9.30 55.87 -35.53
CA LEU A 89 10.19 56.98 -35.71
C LEU A 89 10.13 57.53 -37.14
N ALA A 90 10.10 56.68 -38.16
CA ALA A 90 10.00 57.12 -39.55
C ALA A 90 8.65 57.81 -39.83
N ALA A 91 7.54 57.27 -39.35
CA ALA A 91 6.22 57.85 -39.51
C ALA A 91 6.06 59.20 -38.82
N LEU A 92 6.55 59.32 -37.58
CA LEU A 92 6.51 60.58 -36.81
C LEU A 92 7.34 61.68 -37.48
N ARG A 93 8.52 61.36 -37.99
CA ARG A 93 9.36 62.30 -38.72
C ARG A 93 8.75 62.74 -40.06
N SER A 94 8.07 61.84 -40.77
CA SER A 94 7.32 62.20 -41.98
C SER A 94 6.19 63.19 -41.66
N ILE A 95 5.45 63.00 -40.57
CA ILE A 95 4.43 63.92 -40.10
C ILE A 95 5.06 65.30 -39.82
N ALA A 96 6.18 65.33 -39.13
CA ALA A 96 6.86 66.62 -38.84
C ALA A 96 7.28 67.34 -40.12
N ALA A 97 7.82 66.62 -41.11
CA ALA A 97 8.28 67.20 -42.37
C ALA A 97 7.12 67.60 -43.29
N ASP A 98 6.09 66.77 -43.44
CA ASP A 98 5.02 66.94 -44.40
C ASP A 98 4.02 68.05 -43.97
N TYR A 99 3.82 68.19 -42.65
CA TYR A 99 2.79 69.06 -42.10
C TYR A 99 3.41 70.25 -41.34
N GLY A 100 4.74 70.38 -41.32
CA GLY A 100 5.42 71.51 -40.72
C GLY A 100 5.25 71.68 -39.22
N VAL A 101 4.95 70.56 -38.53
CA VAL A 101 4.81 70.51 -37.07
C VAL A 101 6.18 70.27 -36.42
N ARG A 102 6.34 70.68 -35.18
CA ARG A 102 7.60 70.48 -34.46
C ARG A 102 7.87 69.05 -34.18
N ASP A 103 9.08 68.58 -34.46
CA ASP A 103 9.57 67.30 -34.02
C ASP A 103 9.86 67.33 -32.52
N ASP A 104 8.97 66.74 -31.71
CA ASP A 104 9.06 66.62 -30.25
C ASP A 104 9.14 65.21 -29.77
N ILE A 105 9.64 64.26 -30.63
CA ILE A 105 9.80 62.87 -30.31
C ILE A 105 10.61 62.70 -29.04
N SER A 106 10.00 62.12 -28.02
CA SER A 106 10.66 61.87 -26.74
C SER A 106 10.61 60.36 -26.39
N VAL A 107 11.54 59.94 -25.54
CA VAL A 107 11.55 58.57 -25.02
C VAL A 107 10.20 58.23 -24.37
N THR A 108 9.60 59.16 -23.63
CA THR A 108 8.30 59.01 -22.98
C THR A 108 7.17 58.82 -24.00
N ALA A 109 7.20 59.52 -25.13
CA ALA A 109 6.19 59.32 -26.19
C ALA A 109 6.33 57.99 -26.85
N LEU A 110 7.54 57.59 -27.20
CA LEU A 110 7.84 56.28 -27.82
C LEU A 110 7.53 55.09 -26.88
N SER A 111 7.78 55.23 -25.59
CA SER A 111 7.52 54.18 -24.62
C SER A 111 6.03 53.87 -24.43
N ARG A 112 5.13 54.78 -24.83
CA ARG A 112 3.67 54.61 -24.76
C ARG A 112 3.07 54.03 -26.03
N MET A 113 3.87 53.85 -27.07
CA MET A 113 3.39 53.29 -28.33
C MET A 113 3.24 51.79 -28.24
N PRO A 114 2.19 51.20 -28.83
CA PRO A 114 1.96 49.78 -28.81
C PRO A 114 3.16 48.99 -29.34
N ASP A 115 3.40 47.82 -28.74
CA ASP A 115 4.39 46.82 -29.19
C ASP A 115 5.84 47.28 -29.29
N VAL A 116 6.20 48.46 -28.72
CA VAL A 116 7.57 48.94 -28.66
C VAL A 116 8.41 48.16 -27.67
N PHE A 117 7.81 47.73 -26.57
CA PHE A 117 8.44 46.79 -25.61
C PHE A 117 7.80 45.46 -25.71
N VAL A 118 8.65 44.42 -25.78
CA VAL A 118 8.25 43.00 -25.69
C VAL A 118 8.71 42.48 -24.34
N VAL A 119 7.77 41.93 -23.59
CA VAL A 119 8.06 41.23 -22.33
C VAL A 119 8.24 39.76 -22.68
N GLU A 120 9.48 39.32 -22.76
CA GLU A 120 9.82 37.93 -23.03
C GLU A 120 10.02 37.21 -21.71
N LYS A 121 9.30 36.11 -21.55
CA LYS A 121 9.68 35.09 -20.55
C LYS A 121 10.84 34.31 -21.14
N GLN A 122 11.91 34.17 -20.37
CA GLN A 122 13.03 33.31 -20.77
C GLN A 122 12.48 31.91 -21.04
N GLU A 123 12.79 31.33 -22.20
CA GLU A 123 12.42 29.97 -22.50
C GLU A 123 13.03 29.07 -21.43
N GLU A 124 12.17 28.32 -20.74
CA GLU A 124 12.59 27.40 -19.70
C GLU A 124 13.04 26.09 -20.37
N ASP A 125 14.18 25.58 -19.96
CA ASP A 125 14.65 24.26 -20.39
C ASP A 125 13.78 23.18 -19.73
N GLU A 126 12.81 22.65 -20.49
CA GLU A 126 11.88 21.63 -20.03
C GLU A 126 12.58 20.37 -19.53
N GLN A 127 13.72 20.00 -20.15
CA GLN A 127 14.47 18.81 -19.73
C GLN A 127 15.11 19.04 -18.37
N LYS A 128 15.74 20.18 -18.16
CA LYS A 128 16.33 20.56 -16.87
C LYS A 128 15.29 20.62 -15.77
N LEU A 129 14.14 21.23 -16.06
CA LEU A 129 13.02 21.30 -15.12
C LEU A 129 12.45 19.92 -14.77
N THR A 130 12.35 19.03 -15.75
CA THR A 130 11.95 17.64 -15.53
C THR A 130 12.92 16.95 -14.58
N ASP A 131 14.23 17.11 -14.79
CA ASP A 131 15.25 16.51 -13.95
C ASP A 131 15.23 17.06 -12.52
N ASP A 132 14.99 18.36 -12.36
CA ASP A 132 14.83 19.01 -11.06
C ASP A 132 13.61 18.44 -10.31
N ILE A 133 12.44 18.37 -10.96
CA ILE A 133 11.23 17.75 -10.40
C ILE A 133 11.48 16.29 -10.01
N LEU A 134 12.08 15.49 -10.90
CA LEU A 134 12.41 14.11 -10.65
C LEU A 134 13.36 13.93 -9.46
N SER A 135 14.30 14.87 -9.25
CA SER A 135 15.21 14.83 -8.10
C SER A 135 14.45 14.91 -6.78
N VAL A 136 13.43 15.76 -6.68
CA VAL A 136 12.59 15.94 -5.49
C VAL A 136 11.62 14.77 -5.35
N VAL A 137 11.06 14.26 -6.46
CA VAL A 137 10.23 13.04 -6.46
C VAL A 137 11.00 11.84 -5.94
N ARG A 138 12.27 11.65 -6.33
CA ARG A 138 13.12 10.56 -5.81
C ARG A 138 13.34 10.69 -4.30
N GLU A 139 13.52 11.88 -3.78
CA GLU A 139 13.67 12.10 -2.33
C GLU A 139 12.39 11.80 -1.57
N ALA A 140 11.23 12.28 -2.08
CA ALA A 140 9.92 11.95 -1.50
C ALA A 140 9.64 10.45 -1.53
N LEU A 141 9.99 9.78 -2.64
CA LEU A 141 9.86 8.33 -2.82
C LEU A 141 10.75 7.54 -1.85
N ALA A 142 11.96 8.00 -1.58
CA ALA A 142 12.85 7.38 -0.60
C ALA A 142 12.23 7.43 0.81
N LYS A 143 11.71 8.59 1.23
CA LYS A 143 11.02 8.76 2.53
C LYS A 143 9.75 7.92 2.60
N PHE A 144 8.97 7.88 1.52
CA PHE A 144 7.77 7.06 1.37
C PHE A 144 8.09 5.57 1.55
N ASN A 145 9.11 5.06 0.85
CA ASN A 145 9.51 3.65 0.97
C ASN A 145 10.07 3.33 2.36
N ALA A 146 10.86 4.21 2.97
CA ALA A 146 11.37 4.03 4.32
C ALA A 146 10.24 3.91 5.36
N MET A 147 9.17 4.72 5.23
CA MET A 147 7.98 4.59 6.07
C MET A 147 7.29 3.24 5.88
N ARG A 148 7.08 2.81 4.62
CA ARG A 148 6.45 1.53 4.29
C ARG A 148 7.24 0.34 4.79
N GLU A 149 8.57 0.39 4.74
CA GLU A 149 9.46 -0.66 5.27
C GLU A 149 9.39 -0.73 6.79
N LYS A 150 9.36 0.43 7.46
CA LYS A 150 9.21 0.49 8.92
C LYS A 150 7.86 -0.09 9.38
N GLU A 151 6.78 0.28 8.71
CA GLU A 151 5.44 -0.24 8.99
C GLU A 151 5.34 -1.73 8.65
N GLY A 152 5.90 -2.15 7.50
CA GLY A 152 5.97 -3.55 7.09
C GLY A 152 6.71 -4.43 8.10
N ALA A 153 7.80 -3.96 8.67
CA ALA A 153 8.52 -4.67 9.72
C ALA A 153 7.68 -4.85 11.00
N ALA A 154 6.89 -3.83 11.38
CA ALA A 154 5.98 -3.94 12.52
C ALA A 154 4.84 -4.95 12.24
N MET A 155 4.30 -4.95 11.02
CA MET A 155 3.28 -5.92 10.59
C MET A 155 3.84 -7.35 10.57
N GLU A 156 5.06 -7.55 10.10
CA GLU A 156 5.74 -8.86 10.14
C GLU A 156 5.88 -9.38 11.57
N ALA A 157 6.30 -8.53 12.50
CA ALA A 157 6.44 -8.89 13.91
C ALA A 157 5.08 -9.28 14.53
N ASP A 158 4.00 -8.54 14.24
CA ASP A 158 2.65 -8.88 14.68
C ASP A 158 2.17 -10.22 14.10
N LEU A 159 2.37 -10.45 12.81
CA LEU A 159 2.00 -11.71 12.15
C LEU A 159 2.74 -12.91 12.75
N ARG A 160 4.05 -12.80 13.03
CA ARG A 160 4.83 -13.84 13.70
C ARG A 160 4.33 -14.11 15.13
N SER A 161 3.93 -13.07 15.84
CA SER A 161 3.36 -13.20 17.20
C SER A 161 2.02 -13.94 17.15
N ARG A 162 1.14 -13.59 16.21
CA ARG A 162 -0.15 -14.28 16.00
C ARG A 162 0.01 -15.70 15.54
N ALA A 163 0.97 -15.99 14.67
CA ALA A 163 1.31 -17.35 14.25
C ALA A 163 1.67 -18.25 15.46
N LYS A 164 2.41 -17.71 16.43
CA LYS A 164 2.70 -18.42 17.68
C LYS A 164 1.43 -18.68 18.51
N THR A 165 0.53 -17.70 18.57
CA THR A 165 -0.77 -17.87 19.23
C THR A 165 -1.61 -18.98 18.54
N VAL A 166 -1.67 -18.97 17.21
CA VAL A 166 -2.34 -20.01 16.42
C VAL A 166 -1.72 -21.39 16.72
N LEU A 167 -0.38 -21.50 16.75
CA LEU A 167 0.31 -22.74 17.10
C LEU A 167 -0.10 -23.25 18.48
N SER A 168 -0.13 -22.38 19.48
CA SER A 168 -0.55 -22.72 20.84
C SER A 168 -2.02 -23.21 20.90
N LEU A 169 -2.90 -22.64 20.06
CA LEU A 169 -4.29 -23.11 19.97
C LEU A 169 -4.40 -24.46 19.27
N VAL A 170 -3.58 -24.73 18.25
CA VAL A 170 -3.48 -26.06 17.62
C VAL A 170 -3.02 -27.10 18.64
N GLU A 171 -2.01 -26.80 19.46
CA GLU A 171 -1.54 -27.67 20.52
C GLU A 171 -2.60 -27.98 21.59
N LYS A 172 -3.46 -27.00 21.91
CA LYS A 172 -4.61 -27.25 22.80
C LYS A 172 -5.63 -28.22 22.16
N VAL A 173 -5.91 -28.09 20.87
CA VAL A 173 -6.78 -29.02 20.15
C VAL A 173 -6.20 -30.42 20.17
N GLU A 174 -4.91 -30.59 19.88
CA GLU A 174 -4.21 -31.87 19.90
C GLU A 174 -4.27 -32.51 21.30
N ALA A 175 -4.01 -31.76 22.35
CA ALA A 175 -4.04 -32.22 23.72
C ALA A 175 -5.47 -32.61 24.18
N ARG A 176 -6.51 -31.93 23.69
CA ARG A 176 -7.91 -32.21 24.06
C ARG A 176 -8.47 -33.46 23.41
N SER A 177 -8.03 -33.83 22.19
CA SER A 177 -8.54 -34.95 21.42
C SER A 177 -8.55 -36.28 22.21
N PRO A 178 -7.44 -36.71 22.82
CA PRO A 178 -7.42 -37.98 23.62
C PRO A 178 -8.29 -37.87 24.87
N VAL A 179 -8.42 -36.71 25.50
CA VAL A 179 -9.25 -36.49 26.68
C VAL A 179 -10.73 -36.66 26.32
N THR A 180 -11.17 -36.05 25.22
CA THR A 180 -12.54 -36.18 24.70
C THR A 180 -12.92 -37.62 24.42
N LEU A 181 -11.99 -38.43 23.87
CA LEU A 181 -12.19 -39.82 23.64
C LEU A 181 -12.35 -40.61 24.97
N ALA A 182 -11.50 -40.32 25.95
CA ALA A 182 -11.60 -40.97 27.26
C ALA A 182 -12.90 -40.62 27.99
N GLU A 183 -13.32 -39.37 27.96
CA GLU A 183 -14.60 -38.92 28.52
C GLU A 183 -15.81 -39.56 27.80
N TYR A 184 -15.74 -39.70 26.47
CA TYR A 184 -16.78 -40.40 25.72
C TYR A 184 -16.88 -41.85 26.13
N ARG A 185 -15.75 -42.58 26.23
CA ARG A 185 -15.71 -43.98 26.66
C ARG A 185 -16.30 -44.13 28.06
N ALA A 186 -15.96 -43.26 28.99
CA ALA A 186 -16.48 -43.30 30.36
C ALA A 186 -18.02 -43.13 30.38
N ARG A 187 -18.53 -42.10 29.65
CA ARG A 187 -19.98 -41.84 29.52
C ARG A 187 -20.71 -43.01 28.86
N LEU A 188 -20.11 -43.63 27.84
CA LEU A 188 -20.70 -44.75 27.15
C LEU A 188 -20.83 -45.94 28.11
N THR A 189 -19.78 -46.23 28.89
CA THR A 189 -19.76 -47.30 29.90
C THR A 189 -20.86 -47.09 30.95
N GLU A 190 -20.95 -45.88 31.52
CA GLU A 190 -21.97 -45.51 32.49
C GLU A 190 -23.38 -45.66 31.93
N LYS A 191 -23.63 -45.19 30.71
CA LYS A 191 -24.92 -45.28 30.04
C LYS A 191 -25.32 -46.72 29.76
N MET A 192 -24.36 -47.57 29.36
CA MET A 192 -24.62 -48.98 29.18
C MET A 192 -24.93 -49.73 30.50
N GLN A 193 -24.24 -49.36 31.60
CA GLN A 193 -24.55 -49.88 32.92
C GLN A 193 -25.97 -49.50 33.38
N GLU A 194 -26.37 -48.25 33.16
CA GLU A 194 -27.72 -47.76 33.47
C GLU A 194 -28.80 -48.54 32.72
N VAL A 195 -28.61 -48.78 31.41
CA VAL A 195 -29.61 -49.42 30.53
C VAL A 195 -29.69 -50.92 30.71
N LEU A 196 -28.54 -51.57 30.89
CA LEU A 196 -28.45 -53.05 30.95
C LEU A 196 -28.62 -53.62 32.37
N GLY A 197 -28.60 -52.76 33.41
CA GLY A 197 -28.70 -53.20 34.80
C GLY A 197 -27.59 -54.16 35.19
N GLN A 198 -27.98 -55.39 35.72
CA GLN A 198 -27.02 -56.41 36.11
C GLN A 198 -26.56 -57.33 34.96
N THR A 199 -26.95 -57.08 33.75
CA THR A 199 -26.53 -57.85 32.59
C THR A 199 -25.06 -57.57 32.26
N ASN A 200 -24.30 -58.64 31.96
CA ASN A 200 -22.87 -58.48 31.63
C ASN A 200 -22.67 -57.61 30.42
N ILE A 201 -21.88 -56.50 30.59
CA ILE A 201 -21.56 -55.58 29.52
C ILE A 201 -20.52 -56.24 28.62
N ASP A 202 -20.76 -56.25 27.31
CA ASP A 202 -19.78 -56.68 26.32
C ASP A 202 -18.76 -55.57 26.11
N GLU A 203 -17.57 -55.70 26.74
CA GLU A 203 -16.46 -54.74 26.59
C GLU A 203 -16.02 -54.58 25.12
N GLY A 204 -16.18 -55.63 24.29
CA GLY A 204 -15.87 -55.60 22.87
C GLY A 204 -16.73 -54.56 22.11
N ARG A 205 -18.03 -54.47 22.47
CA ARG A 205 -18.91 -53.43 21.88
C ARG A 205 -18.54 -52.02 22.32
N ILE A 206 -18.17 -51.82 23.58
CA ILE A 206 -17.69 -50.51 24.06
C ILE A 206 -16.45 -50.09 23.31
N LEU A 207 -15.49 -50.98 23.11
CA LEU A 207 -14.26 -50.71 22.37
C LEU A 207 -14.54 -50.40 20.90
N GLN A 208 -15.46 -51.15 20.28
CA GLN A 208 -15.83 -50.89 18.88
C GLN A 208 -16.50 -49.53 18.69
N GLU A 209 -17.46 -49.16 19.54
CA GLU A 209 -18.11 -47.85 19.50
C GLU A 209 -17.13 -46.72 19.79
N ALA A 210 -16.21 -46.90 20.75
CA ALA A 210 -15.16 -45.95 21.05
C ALA A 210 -14.20 -45.78 19.88
N ALA A 211 -13.85 -46.83 19.14
CA ALA A 211 -13.02 -46.75 17.95
C ALA A 211 -13.71 -46.00 16.79
N ILE A 212 -15.00 -46.28 16.55
CA ILE A 212 -15.81 -45.52 15.55
C ILE A 212 -15.87 -44.03 15.93
N TYR A 213 -16.08 -43.75 17.23
CA TYR A 213 -16.11 -42.37 17.70
C TYR A 213 -14.74 -41.68 17.58
N ALA A 214 -13.65 -42.39 17.90
CA ALA A 214 -12.28 -41.88 17.75
C ALA A 214 -11.99 -41.48 16.30
N ASP A 215 -12.35 -42.29 15.32
CA ASP A 215 -12.20 -42.00 13.91
C ASP A 215 -13.00 -40.76 13.48
N LYS A 216 -14.24 -40.64 13.99
CA LYS A 216 -15.10 -39.49 13.71
C LYS A 216 -14.59 -38.17 14.24
N ILE A 217 -13.94 -38.15 15.40
CA ILE A 217 -13.41 -36.95 16.05
C ILE A 217 -11.92 -36.69 15.76
N ALA A 218 -11.26 -37.61 15.03
CA ALA A 218 -9.85 -37.46 14.70
C ALA A 218 -9.58 -36.18 13.97
N VAL A 219 -8.65 -35.38 14.52
CA VAL A 219 -8.25 -34.07 13.99
C VAL A 219 -6.75 -33.99 13.65
N ASP A 220 -6.07 -35.14 13.70
CA ASP A 220 -4.63 -35.22 13.53
C ASP A 220 -4.18 -34.72 12.15
N GLU A 221 -4.94 -35.02 11.09
CA GLU A 221 -4.65 -34.57 9.73
C GLU A 221 -4.76 -33.07 9.63
N GLU A 222 -5.81 -32.46 10.18
CA GLU A 222 -6.05 -31.04 10.16
C GLU A 222 -5.00 -30.28 10.99
N THR A 223 -4.59 -30.81 12.14
CA THR A 223 -3.56 -30.14 12.97
C THR A 223 -2.18 -30.23 12.31
N VAL A 224 -1.82 -31.33 11.69
CA VAL A 224 -0.59 -31.48 10.89
C VAL A 224 -0.59 -30.49 9.72
N ARG A 225 -1.73 -30.34 9.02
CA ARG A 225 -1.86 -29.36 7.92
C ARG A 225 -1.74 -27.93 8.44
N LEU A 226 -2.38 -27.59 9.57
CA LEU A 226 -2.24 -26.26 10.19
C LEU A 226 -0.79 -25.95 10.54
N ARG A 227 -0.02 -26.89 11.08
CA ARG A 227 1.42 -26.73 11.34
C ARG A 227 2.19 -26.48 10.04
N SER A 228 1.93 -27.26 9.00
CA SER A 228 2.54 -27.05 7.68
C SER A 228 2.22 -25.67 7.10
N HIS A 229 0.99 -25.17 7.29
CA HIS A 229 0.60 -23.83 6.86
C HIS A 229 1.29 -22.73 7.69
N LEU A 230 1.54 -22.93 8.98
CA LEU A 230 2.33 -22.02 9.81
C LEU A 230 3.79 -21.93 9.34
N ASP A 231 4.39 -23.06 8.97
CA ASP A 231 5.74 -23.10 8.41
C ASP A 231 5.80 -22.36 7.05
N GLN A 232 4.78 -22.56 6.21
CA GLN A 232 4.66 -21.82 4.94
C GLN A 232 4.51 -20.31 5.16
N LEU A 233 3.71 -19.90 6.14
CA LEU A 233 3.57 -18.49 6.54
C LEU A 233 4.93 -17.91 6.93
N ASP A 234 5.69 -18.59 7.79
CA ASP A 234 7.01 -18.15 8.22
C ASP A 234 8.01 -18.02 7.06
N GLN A 235 8.01 -18.98 6.14
CA GLN A 235 8.83 -18.95 4.93
C GLN A 235 8.46 -17.77 4.02
N MET A 236 7.17 -17.49 3.82
CA MET A 236 6.71 -16.34 3.04
C MET A 236 7.14 -15.02 3.67
N LEU A 237 6.98 -14.87 5.00
CA LEU A 237 7.39 -13.69 5.73
C LEU A 237 8.92 -13.48 5.65
N THR A 238 9.69 -14.55 5.71
CA THR A 238 11.16 -14.51 5.62
C THR A 238 11.65 -14.17 4.21
N SER A 239 11.03 -14.73 3.17
CA SER A 239 11.41 -14.46 1.78
C SER A 239 11.06 -13.04 1.34
N GLY A 240 10.00 -12.46 1.90
CA GLY A 240 9.54 -11.12 1.56
C GLY A 240 9.04 -10.98 0.11
N GLY A 241 8.93 -9.74 -0.36
CA GLY A 241 8.43 -9.41 -1.68
C GLY A 241 6.89 -9.38 -1.74
N PRO A 242 6.28 -9.41 -2.94
CA PRO A 242 4.83 -9.29 -3.11
C PRO A 242 4.10 -10.58 -2.72
N ILE A 243 4.00 -10.82 -1.41
CA ILE A 243 3.44 -12.07 -0.85
C ILE A 243 1.94 -12.02 -0.58
N GLY A 244 1.29 -10.85 -0.61
CA GLY A 244 -0.09 -10.66 -0.18
C GLY A 244 -1.09 -11.67 -0.79
N ARG A 245 -1.02 -11.93 -2.11
CA ARG A 245 -1.91 -12.93 -2.75
C ARG A 245 -1.67 -14.37 -2.28
N LYS A 246 -0.41 -14.71 -2.04
CA LYS A 246 -0.04 -16.06 -1.55
C LYS A 246 -0.55 -16.25 -0.12
N LEU A 247 -0.47 -15.20 0.69
CA LEU A 247 -1.01 -15.18 2.05
C LEU A 247 -2.54 -15.32 2.05
N ASP A 248 -3.25 -14.67 1.14
CA ASP A 248 -4.71 -14.82 1.01
C ASP A 248 -5.12 -16.30 0.76
N PHE A 249 -4.41 -16.99 -0.15
CA PHE A 249 -4.65 -18.43 -0.40
C PHE A 249 -4.32 -19.27 0.81
N LEU A 250 -3.20 -19.01 1.46
CA LEU A 250 -2.80 -19.77 2.66
C LEU A 250 -3.82 -19.60 3.78
N LEU A 251 -4.38 -18.41 3.97
CA LEU A 251 -5.42 -18.15 4.95
C LEU A 251 -6.75 -18.85 4.64
N GLN A 252 -7.07 -19.07 3.37
CA GLN A 252 -8.22 -19.91 2.99
C GLN A 252 -8.03 -21.35 3.45
N GLU A 253 -6.82 -21.93 3.29
CA GLU A 253 -6.52 -23.26 3.78
C GLU A 253 -6.55 -23.33 5.32
N PHE A 254 -5.99 -22.35 6.04
CA PHE A 254 -6.13 -22.25 7.49
C PHE A 254 -7.60 -22.28 7.94
N ASN A 255 -8.46 -21.51 7.27
CA ASN A 255 -9.88 -21.47 7.58
C ASN A 255 -10.57 -22.78 7.28
N ARG A 256 -10.18 -23.46 6.20
CA ARG A 256 -10.71 -24.77 5.81
C ARG A 256 -10.41 -25.81 6.90
N GLU A 257 -9.15 -25.95 7.32
CA GLU A 257 -8.75 -26.90 8.34
C GLU A 257 -9.42 -26.58 9.70
N SER A 258 -9.49 -25.30 10.07
CA SER A 258 -10.19 -24.85 11.29
C SER A 258 -11.68 -25.17 11.26
N ASN A 259 -12.34 -25.06 10.11
CA ASN A 259 -13.75 -25.45 9.95
C ASN A 259 -13.94 -26.96 10.12
N THR A 260 -13.03 -27.75 9.55
CA THR A 260 -13.08 -29.23 9.67
C THR A 260 -12.90 -29.67 11.12
N ILE A 261 -11.92 -29.09 11.86
CA ILE A 261 -11.76 -29.34 13.29
C ILE A 261 -13.05 -28.98 14.06
N GLY A 262 -13.64 -27.82 13.75
CA GLY A 262 -14.90 -27.38 14.40
C GLY A 262 -16.09 -28.30 14.11
N SER A 263 -16.15 -28.91 12.93
CA SER A 263 -17.25 -29.83 12.55
C SER A 263 -17.08 -31.24 13.12
N LYS A 264 -15.84 -31.69 13.32
CA LYS A 264 -15.52 -32.98 13.92
C LYS A 264 -15.64 -32.95 15.45
N GLY A 265 -15.39 -31.81 16.08
CA GLY A 265 -15.43 -31.65 17.53
C GLY A 265 -16.86 -31.66 18.07
N ASN A 266 -17.20 -32.65 18.89
CA ASN A 266 -18.44 -32.67 19.68
C ASN A 266 -18.17 -32.38 21.17
N ASP A 267 -17.22 -31.44 21.39
CA ASP A 267 -16.71 -31.06 22.71
C ASP A 267 -16.72 -29.54 22.84
N LEU A 268 -17.25 -29.03 23.97
CA LEU A 268 -17.44 -27.60 24.21
C LEU A 268 -16.10 -26.84 24.30
N GLU A 269 -15.09 -27.46 24.91
CA GLU A 269 -13.76 -26.84 25.07
C GLU A 269 -13.04 -26.75 23.74
N GLN A 270 -13.11 -27.82 22.93
CA GLN A 270 -12.58 -27.80 21.57
C GLN A 270 -13.30 -26.76 20.70
N ALA A 271 -14.63 -26.66 20.80
CA ALA A 271 -15.40 -25.63 20.07
C ALA A 271 -14.97 -24.20 20.44
N ARG A 272 -14.72 -23.93 21.73
CA ARG A 272 -14.20 -22.62 22.18
C ARG A 272 -12.81 -22.34 21.58
N THR A 273 -11.91 -23.32 21.63
CA THR A 273 -10.56 -23.19 21.06
C THR A 273 -10.60 -22.92 19.55
N VAL A 274 -11.53 -23.57 18.83
CA VAL A 274 -11.72 -23.29 17.38
C VAL A 274 -12.24 -21.88 17.12
N VAL A 275 -13.12 -21.34 17.97
CA VAL A 275 -13.58 -19.95 17.87
C VAL A 275 -12.42 -18.98 18.07
N GLU A 276 -11.57 -19.20 19.08
CA GLU A 276 -10.37 -18.41 19.32
C GLU A 276 -9.40 -18.51 18.12
N LEU A 277 -9.18 -19.70 17.60
CA LEU A 277 -8.35 -19.95 16.42
C LEU A 277 -8.83 -19.14 15.21
N LYS A 278 -10.13 -19.21 14.90
CA LYS A 278 -10.72 -18.43 13.81
C LYS A 278 -10.58 -16.91 14.02
N ALA A 279 -10.75 -16.45 15.24
CA ALA A 279 -10.58 -15.04 15.58
C ALA A 279 -9.14 -14.56 15.33
N GLU A 280 -8.13 -15.36 15.69
CA GLU A 280 -6.72 -15.02 15.40
C GLU A 280 -6.42 -15.09 13.90
N LEU A 281 -6.96 -16.06 13.16
CA LEU A 281 -6.81 -16.15 11.71
C LEU A 281 -7.43 -14.94 10.99
N GLU A 282 -8.56 -14.42 11.46
CA GLU A 282 -9.16 -13.21 10.89
C GLU A 282 -8.28 -11.98 11.14
N LYS A 283 -7.70 -11.83 12.34
CA LYS A 283 -6.73 -10.75 12.61
C LYS A 283 -5.50 -10.84 11.70
N ILE A 284 -4.98 -12.06 11.46
CA ILE A 284 -3.89 -12.28 10.49
C ILE A 284 -4.35 -11.84 9.09
N ARG A 285 -5.58 -12.18 8.69
CA ARG A 285 -6.13 -11.83 7.39
C ARG A 285 -6.24 -10.31 7.19
N GLU A 286 -6.71 -9.58 8.19
CA GLU A 286 -6.80 -8.11 8.15
C GLU A 286 -5.41 -7.47 7.97
N GLN A 287 -4.40 -7.97 8.66
CA GLN A 287 -3.02 -7.48 8.52
C GLN A 287 -2.44 -7.80 7.13
N THR A 288 -2.67 -9.00 6.61
CA THR A 288 -2.12 -9.42 5.30
C THR A 288 -2.70 -8.61 4.13
N GLN A 289 -3.91 -8.06 4.27
CA GLN A 289 -4.52 -7.19 3.26
C GLN A 289 -3.75 -5.89 3.05
N ASN A 290 -2.91 -5.48 4.00
CA ASN A 290 -2.12 -4.25 3.94
C ASN A 290 -0.64 -4.51 3.55
N ILE A 291 -0.28 -5.74 3.15
CA ILE A 291 1.07 -6.14 2.77
C ILE A 291 1.23 -6.19 1.25
N GLU A 292 2.33 -5.57 0.78
CA GLU A 292 2.83 -5.67 -0.60
C GLU A 292 4.03 -6.59 -0.70
#